data_3a64350ebc2ebcde20cd3bdce11f8177
#
_entry.id   3a64350ebc2ebcde20cd3bdce11f8177
#
_cell.length_a   1.000
_cell.length_b   1.000
_cell.length_c   1.000
_cell.angle_alpha   90.00
_cell.angle_beta   90.00
_cell.angle_gamma   90.00
#
_symmetry.space_group_name_H-M   'P 1'
#
loop_
_entity.id
_entity.type
_entity.pdbx_description
1 polymer ?
#
loop_
_entity_poly.entity_id
_entity_poly.type
_entity_poly.pdbx_seq_one_letter_code
_entity_poly.pdbx_strand_id
1 'polypeptide(L)'
;MMDFSRSKAAEIAPDEGADGRFFRPPLPSGYVSRPRLYARLNQGLQGRLLLLTAPAGFGKSSLASEFCQQLPANWRSLWLGLSRRDSDPGRFLERLLDGLRQFFSGLGDEAMGLLKIRQRHQPFAYEEWLDGVLDEMAEQLNPRAPVLVVLDDYHLAQGAVLDRCLQFFLNHLPVGIHLLVTSRQRPDWHLARLRLSQQLLELTEQDLRLTEGESRELVERQDVQVPPDSLDNLLQRSEGWVAGLRLWLLTDTDGQNSACARAVHGAEGLVRDYLLDEVIERQTPEVQAFLYETACMERFCAELCDALRDSHDSAAILRHLQSNQVFLVPLDEQGH
;
A
#
# COMPACT_ATOMS: atom_id res chain seq x y z
N MET A 1 -35.12 35.60 -3.79
CA MET A 1 -33.78 36.25 -3.86
C MET A 1 -33.19 36.03 -2.49
N MET A 2 -32.64 34.85 -2.24
CA MET A 2 -31.96 34.47 -0.98
C MET A 2 -30.54 34.01 -1.35
N ASP A 3 -29.62 34.76 -0.81
CA ASP A 3 -28.19 34.69 -1.02
C ASP A 3 -27.61 33.51 -0.23
N PHE A 4 -27.10 32.49 -0.93
CA PHE A 4 -26.37 31.38 -0.30
C PHE A 4 -24.88 31.77 -0.24
N SER A 5 -24.53 32.51 0.79
CA SER A 5 -23.16 32.83 1.13
C SER A 5 -22.39 31.53 1.47
N ARG A 6 -21.33 31.31 0.71
CA ARG A 6 -20.31 30.28 0.85
C ARG A 6 -19.77 30.24 2.28
N SER A 7 -20.06 29.15 2.96
CA SER A 7 -19.33 28.77 4.18
C SER A 7 -17.91 28.39 3.77
N LYS A 8 -16.93 29.22 4.13
CA LYS A 8 -15.50 28.87 4.08
C LYS A 8 -15.27 27.68 4.97
N ALA A 9 -14.93 26.52 4.38
CA ALA A 9 -14.28 25.46 5.11
C ALA A 9 -13.00 26.05 5.72
N ALA A 10 -12.88 26.00 7.01
CA ALA A 10 -11.66 26.37 7.72
C ALA A 10 -10.55 25.39 7.26
N GLU A 11 -9.58 25.91 6.53
CA GLU A 11 -8.29 25.27 6.33
C GLU A 11 -7.65 25.09 7.70
N ILE A 12 -7.74 23.87 8.23
CA ILE A 12 -6.91 23.45 9.37
C ILE A 12 -5.51 23.39 8.81
N ALA A 13 -4.69 24.40 9.10
CA ALA A 13 -3.26 24.40 8.83
C ALA A 13 -2.66 23.12 9.44
N PRO A 14 -1.71 22.46 8.76
CA PRO A 14 -1.00 21.33 9.34
C PRO A 14 -0.30 21.81 10.60
N ASP A 15 -0.56 21.08 11.71
CA ASP A 15 0.11 21.32 12.98
C ASP A 15 1.61 21.13 12.79
N GLU A 16 2.37 22.22 12.80
CA GLU A 16 3.84 22.26 12.60
C GLU A 16 4.64 21.54 13.70
N GLY A 17 3.96 20.84 14.63
CA GLY A 17 4.55 20.06 15.71
C GLY A 17 4.50 18.55 15.56
N ALA A 18 3.85 18.02 14.52
CA ALA A 18 3.74 16.57 14.34
C ALA A 18 5.07 15.97 13.89
N ASP A 19 5.65 15.15 14.74
CA ASP A 19 6.81 14.29 14.46
C ASP A 19 6.61 13.60 13.10
N GLY A 20 7.50 13.83 12.11
CA GLY A 20 7.37 13.34 10.72
C GLY A 20 7.13 11.83 10.55
N ARG A 21 7.03 11.11 11.66
CA ARG A 21 6.73 9.68 11.76
C ARG A 21 5.27 9.31 11.46
N PHE A 22 4.34 10.27 11.56
CA PHE A 22 2.88 10.07 11.38
C PHE A 22 2.33 10.87 10.19
N PHE A 23 3.21 11.24 9.28
CA PHE A 23 2.85 12.09 8.15
C PHE A 23 2.10 11.28 7.09
N ARG A 24 0.88 11.70 6.78
CA ARG A 24 0.11 11.20 5.64
C ARG A 24 0.62 11.85 4.35
N PRO A 25 1.01 11.08 3.32
CA PRO A 25 1.51 11.65 2.08
C PRO A 25 0.42 12.50 1.38
N PRO A 26 0.81 13.67 0.83
CA PRO A 26 -0.10 14.47 0.02
C PRO A 26 -0.49 13.73 -1.26
N LEU A 27 -1.64 14.06 -1.80
CA LEU A 27 -2.05 13.55 -3.10
C LEU A 27 -1.14 14.15 -4.19
N PRO A 28 -0.67 13.34 -5.13
CA PRO A 28 0.16 13.84 -6.22
C PRO A 28 -0.64 14.78 -7.14
N SER A 29 0.05 15.74 -7.78
CA SER A 29 -0.57 16.62 -8.79
C SER A 29 -1.28 15.80 -9.86
N GLY A 30 -2.45 16.25 -10.31
CA GLY A 30 -3.26 15.54 -11.30
C GLY A 30 -3.79 14.18 -10.81
N TYR A 31 -3.93 13.99 -9.48
CA TYR A 31 -4.55 12.79 -8.94
C TYR A 31 -6.00 12.66 -9.44
N VAL A 32 -6.36 11.49 -9.91
CA VAL A 32 -7.74 11.15 -10.31
C VAL A 32 -8.41 10.41 -9.17
N SER A 33 -9.51 10.98 -8.66
CA SER A 33 -10.35 10.33 -7.66
C SER A 33 -11.02 9.10 -8.24
N ARG A 34 -11.19 8.06 -7.41
CA ARG A 34 -11.78 6.77 -7.80
C ARG A 34 -13.02 6.47 -6.97
N PRO A 35 -14.18 7.11 -7.26
CA PRO A 35 -15.40 6.99 -6.47
C PRO A 35 -15.85 5.54 -6.25
N ARG A 36 -15.63 4.66 -7.24
CA ARG A 36 -15.95 3.23 -7.14
C ARG A 36 -15.17 2.52 -6.01
N LEU A 37 -13.89 2.87 -5.84
CA LEU A 37 -13.04 2.31 -4.78
C LEU A 37 -13.36 2.95 -3.43
N TYR A 38 -13.62 4.24 -3.43
CA TYR A 38 -14.07 4.95 -2.24
C TYR A 38 -15.36 4.37 -1.67
N ALA A 39 -16.34 4.08 -2.52
CA ALA A 39 -17.60 3.45 -2.10
C ALA A 39 -17.36 2.06 -1.47
N ARG A 40 -16.45 1.26 -2.04
CA ARG A 40 -16.07 -0.04 -1.48
C ARG A 40 -15.36 0.11 -0.14
N LEU A 41 -14.40 1.04 -0.02
CA LEU A 41 -13.69 1.30 1.23
C LEU A 41 -14.66 1.73 2.34
N ASN A 42 -15.63 2.58 2.01
CA ASN A 42 -16.67 3.00 2.96
C ASN A 42 -17.52 1.82 3.45
N GLN A 43 -17.89 0.90 2.55
CA GLN A 43 -18.57 -0.33 2.94
C GLN A 43 -17.66 -1.19 3.86
N GLY A 44 -16.37 -1.23 3.56
CA GLY A 44 -15.38 -1.96 4.34
C GLY A 44 -15.19 -1.45 5.77
N LEU A 45 -15.57 -0.20 6.08
CA LEU A 45 -15.56 0.34 7.45
C LEU A 45 -16.60 -0.33 8.38
N GLN A 46 -17.49 -1.16 7.88
CA GLN A 46 -18.30 -2.05 8.71
C GLN A 46 -17.48 -3.22 9.29
N GLY A 47 -16.35 -3.55 8.68
CA GLY A 47 -15.41 -4.57 9.12
C GLY A 47 -14.23 -4.02 9.90
N ARG A 48 -13.30 -4.90 10.28
CA ARG A 48 -12.09 -4.57 11.04
C ARG A 48 -10.89 -4.23 10.15
N LEU A 49 -10.80 -4.83 8.96
CA LEU A 49 -9.63 -4.75 8.08
C LEU A 49 -10.00 -4.36 6.66
N LEU A 50 -9.34 -3.33 6.16
CA LEU A 50 -9.27 -2.96 4.76
C LEU A 50 -7.84 -3.27 4.27
N LEU A 51 -7.69 -4.18 3.31
CA LEU A 51 -6.40 -4.63 2.80
C LEU A 51 -6.27 -4.29 1.31
N LEU A 52 -5.29 -3.46 0.98
CA LEU A 52 -4.98 -3.04 -0.37
C LEU A 52 -3.68 -3.71 -0.81
N THR A 53 -3.76 -4.68 -1.73
CA THR A 53 -2.59 -5.41 -2.22
C THR A 53 -2.44 -5.26 -3.73
N ALA A 54 -1.31 -4.72 -4.16
CA ALA A 54 -0.93 -4.61 -5.56
C ALA A 54 0.57 -4.31 -5.68
N PRO A 55 1.19 -4.55 -6.82
CA PRO A 55 2.56 -4.15 -7.10
C PRO A 55 2.83 -2.66 -6.90
N ALA A 56 4.07 -2.23 -7.11
CA ALA A 56 4.42 -0.81 -7.11
C ALA A 56 3.64 -0.03 -8.18
N GLY A 57 3.33 1.24 -7.92
CA GLY A 57 2.74 2.13 -8.92
C GLY A 57 1.24 2.01 -9.18
N PHE A 58 0.49 1.20 -8.42
CA PHE A 58 -0.98 1.09 -8.54
C PHE A 58 -1.74 2.13 -7.70
N GLY A 59 -1.06 3.03 -7.00
CA GLY A 59 -1.68 4.14 -6.27
C GLY A 59 -2.34 3.74 -4.96
N LYS A 60 -1.87 2.67 -4.28
CA LYS A 60 -2.38 2.23 -2.97
C LYS A 60 -2.35 3.32 -1.90
N SER A 61 -1.16 3.91 -1.67
CA SER A 61 -0.97 4.96 -0.66
C SER A 61 -1.76 6.23 -0.99
N SER A 62 -1.85 6.58 -2.29
CA SER A 62 -2.65 7.74 -2.73
C SER A 62 -4.14 7.51 -2.48
N LEU A 63 -4.65 6.31 -2.78
CA LEU A 63 -6.05 5.94 -2.50
C LEU A 63 -6.34 5.96 -0.99
N ALA A 64 -5.45 5.39 -0.18
CA ALA A 64 -5.57 5.42 1.28
C ALA A 64 -5.52 6.85 1.83
N SER A 65 -4.64 7.71 1.26
CA SER A 65 -4.53 9.12 1.64
C SER A 65 -5.80 9.89 1.31
N GLU A 66 -6.35 9.74 0.08
CA GLU A 66 -7.63 10.33 -0.30
C GLU A 66 -8.76 9.86 0.61
N PHE A 67 -8.81 8.56 0.88
CA PHE A 67 -9.83 7.98 1.74
C PHE A 67 -9.82 8.59 3.15
N CYS A 68 -8.64 8.76 3.74
CA CYS A 68 -8.50 9.43 5.04
C CYS A 68 -8.93 10.90 5.00
N GLN A 69 -8.75 11.61 3.88
CA GLN A 69 -9.22 13.01 3.73
C GLN A 69 -10.73 13.12 3.68
N GLN A 70 -11.39 12.10 3.16
CA GLN A 70 -12.83 12.08 2.94
C GLN A 70 -13.61 11.37 4.07
N LEU A 71 -12.93 10.93 5.14
CA LEU A 71 -13.59 10.35 6.30
C LEU A 71 -14.57 11.37 6.93
N PRO A 72 -15.70 10.90 7.50
CA PRO A 72 -16.60 11.77 8.23
C PRO A 72 -15.89 12.51 9.38
N ALA A 73 -16.32 13.73 9.69
CA ALA A 73 -15.68 14.61 10.68
C ALA A 73 -15.55 14.02 12.10
N ASN A 74 -16.35 13.03 12.42
CA ASN A 74 -16.27 12.31 13.70
C ASN A 74 -15.24 11.17 13.70
N TRP A 75 -14.64 10.81 12.56
CA TRP A 75 -13.59 9.82 12.48
C TRP A 75 -12.23 10.46 12.76
N ARG A 76 -11.33 9.68 13.33
CA ARG A 76 -9.93 10.01 13.50
C ARG A 76 -9.07 9.05 12.70
N SER A 77 -7.95 9.49 12.19
CA SER A 77 -7.03 8.63 11.45
C SER A 77 -5.61 8.76 11.97
N LEU A 78 -4.95 7.62 12.16
CA LEU A 78 -3.52 7.52 12.44
C LEU A 78 -2.83 6.97 11.21
N TRP A 79 -1.80 7.65 10.71
CA TRP A 79 -0.99 7.17 9.58
C TRP A 79 0.39 6.72 10.04
N LEU A 80 0.76 5.49 9.72
CA LEU A 80 2.07 4.90 9.95
C LEU A 80 2.67 4.47 8.60
N GLY A 81 3.55 5.29 8.03
CA GLY A 81 4.41 4.87 6.93
C GLY A 81 5.49 3.93 7.46
N LEU A 82 5.52 2.69 6.96
CA LEU A 82 6.40 1.65 7.46
C LEU A 82 7.69 1.56 6.65
N SER A 83 8.74 1.11 7.29
CA SER A 83 10.07 0.93 6.73
C SER A 83 10.67 -0.40 7.19
N ARG A 84 11.79 -0.82 6.60
CA ARG A 84 12.52 -2.01 7.06
C ARG A 84 12.92 -1.98 8.54
N ARG A 85 13.03 -0.79 9.14
CA ARG A 85 13.35 -0.65 10.57
C ARG A 85 12.18 -1.06 11.47
N ASP A 86 10.98 -1.05 10.93
CA ASP A 86 9.75 -1.42 11.65
C ASP A 86 9.49 -2.94 11.62
N SER A 87 10.40 -3.73 11.01
CA SER A 87 10.40 -5.21 11.14
C SER A 87 10.80 -5.66 12.55
N ASP A 88 11.40 -4.79 13.38
CA ASP A 88 11.54 -5.02 14.81
C ASP A 88 10.17 -4.80 15.51
N PRO A 89 9.58 -5.82 16.10
CA PRO A 89 8.24 -5.72 16.69
C PRO A 89 8.16 -4.71 17.83
N GLY A 90 9.23 -4.61 18.64
CA GLY A 90 9.25 -3.67 19.75
C GLY A 90 9.19 -2.23 19.27
N ARG A 91 9.99 -1.91 18.26
CA ARG A 91 10.01 -0.58 17.64
C ARG A 91 8.67 -0.26 16.95
N PHE A 92 8.09 -1.21 16.24
CA PHE A 92 6.78 -1.03 15.60
C PHE A 92 5.70 -0.74 16.64
N LEU A 93 5.63 -1.54 17.71
CA LEU A 93 4.64 -1.40 18.77
C LEU A 93 4.81 -0.07 19.55
N GLU A 94 6.06 0.35 19.79
CA GLU A 94 6.34 1.67 20.38
C GLU A 94 5.78 2.80 19.50
N ARG A 95 6.01 2.77 18.19
CA ARG A 95 5.48 3.75 17.25
C ARG A 95 3.95 3.71 17.17
N LEU A 96 3.36 2.53 17.11
CA LEU A 96 1.92 2.37 17.10
C LEU A 96 1.28 2.97 18.35
N LEU A 97 1.85 2.68 19.52
CA LEU A 97 1.37 3.20 20.79
C LEU A 97 1.53 4.72 20.88
N ASP A 98 2.69 5.27 20.48
CA ASP A 98 2.90 6.72 20.43
C ASP A 98 1.87 7.42 19.54
N GLY A 99 1.53 6.82 18.39
CA GLY A 99 0.49 7.34 17.52
C GLY A 99 -0.91 7.26 18.12
N LEU A 100 -1.26 6.15 18.76
CA LEU A 100 -2.56 5.96 19.41
C LEU A 100 -2.77 6.87 20.63
N ARG A 101 -1.70 7.27 21.32
CA ARG A 101 -1.75 8.23 22.43
C ARG A 101 -2.32 9.60 22.04
N GLN A 102 -2.31 9.95 20.77
CA GLN A 102 -2.97 11.16 20.27
C GLN A 102 -4.50 11.10 20.47
N PHE A 103 -5.05 9.90 20.60
CA PHE A 103 -6.49 9.66 20.72
C PHE A 103 -6.89 9.13 22.09
N PHE A 104 -5.97 8.48 22.81
CA PHE A 104 -6.19 7.82 24.08
C PHE A 104 -5.17 8.34 25.11
N SER A 105 -5.66 9.08 26.10
CA SER A 105 -4.78 9.72 27.08
C SER A 105 -4.13 8.70 28.02
N GLY A 106 -2.81 8.75 28.16
CA GLY A 106 -2.07 7.84 29.05
C GLY A 106 -2.05 6.38 28.59
N LEU A 107 -2.49 6.10 27.37
CA LEU A 107 -2.53 4.73 26.82
C LEU A 107 -1.17 4.06 26.96
N GLY A 108 -1.16 2.89 27.60
CA GLY A 108 0.02 2.03 27.70
C GLY A 108 1.19 2.64 28.45
N ASP A 109 0.98 3.53 29.43
CA ASP A 109 2.09 4.12 30.21
C ASP A 109 2.86 3.05 30.97
N GLU A 110 2.16 2.09 31.60
CA GLU A 110 2.77 0.93 32.24
C GLU A 110 3.39 -0.04 31.22
N ALA A 111 2.68 -0.31 30.14
CA ALA A 111 3.09 -1.21 29.06
C ALA A 111 4.38 -0.73 28.39
N MET A 112 4.55 0.59 28.18
CA MET A 112 5.76 1.16 27.60
C MET A 112 6.99 0.96 28.48
N GLY A 113 6.84 1.06 29.80
CA GLY A 113 7.90 0.75 30.76
C GLY A 113 8.37 -0.71 30.63
N LEU A 114 7.45 -1.64 30.54
CA LEU A 114 7.73 -3.07 30.37
C LEU A 114 8.43 -3.36 29.03
N LEU A 115 7.99 -2.74 27.94
CA LEU A 115 8.60 -2.91 26.61
C LEU A 115 10.08 -2.50 26.62
N LYS A 116 10.41 -1.34 27.22
CA LYS A 116 11.78 -0.83 27.31
C LYS A 116 12.70 -1.68 28.17
N ILE A 117 12.17 -2.29 29.24
CA ILE A 117 12.97 -3.11 30.17
C ILE A 117 13.21 -4.51 29.59
N ARG A 118 12.20 -5.14 29.00
CA ARG A 118 12.25 -6.54 28.54
C ARG A 118 13.01 -6.74 27.23
N GLN A 119 13.11 -5.75 26.37
CA GLN A 119 13.93 -5.84 25.14
C GLN A 119 15.38 -6.28 25.37
N ARG A 120 15.87 -6.23 26.61
CA ARG A 120 17.27 -6.51 26.94
C ARG A 120 17.56 -7.96 27.37
N HIS A 121 16.58 -8.78 27.77
CA HIS A 121 16.93 -10.01 28.53
C HIS A 121 16.12 -11.30 28.29
N GLN A 122 14.98 -11.33 27.56
CA GLN A 122 14.22 -12.57 27.32
C GLN A 122 13.31 -12.48 26.06
N PRO A 123 12.82 -13.63 25.50
CA PRO A 123 11.74 -13.61 24.52
C PRO A 123 10.54 -12.86 25.10
N PHE A 124 10.16 -11.75 24.43
CA PHE A 124 9.10 -10.88 24.91
C PHE A 124 7.73 -11.43 24.47
N ALA A 125 6.78 -11.54 25.40
CA ALA A 125 5.41 -11.92 25.11
C ALA A 125 4.61 -10.71 24.59
N TYR A 126 4.78 -10.41 23.30
CA TYR A 126 4.13 -9.25 22.67
C TYR A 126 2.60 -9.33 22.72
N GLU A 127 2.04 -10.53 22.64
CA GLU A 127 0.60 -10.75 22.68
C GLU A 127 0.00 -10.37 24.03
N GLU A 128 0.63 -10.75 25.15
CA GLU A 128 0.19 -10.37 26.50
C GLU A 128 0.30 -8.85 26.72
N TRP A 129 1.33 -8.25 26.16
CA TRP A 129 1.52 -6.79 26.20
C TRP A 129 0.43 -6.07 25.41
N LEU A 130 0.12 -6.56 24.20
CA LEU A 130 -0.94 -6.02 23.35
C LEU A 130 -2.33 -6.16 24.00
N ASP A 131 -2.58 -7.26 24.71
CA ASP A 131 -3.85 -7.52 25.38
C ASP A 131 -4.16 -6.40 26.39
N GLY A 132 -3.19 -6.07 27.25
CA GLY A 132 -3.33 -4.96 28.20
C GLY A 132 -3.58 -3.61 27.53
N VAL A 133 -2.88 -3.32 26.43
CA VAL A 133 -3.08 -2.08 25.67
C VAL A 133 -4.47 -2.03 25.01
N LEU A 134 -4.95 -3.17 24.52
CA LEU A 134 -6.28 -3.26 23.89
C LEU A 134 -7.39 -3.10 24.91
N ASP A 135 -7.24 -3.61 26.13
CA ASP A 135 -8.17 -3.42 27.21
C ASP A 135 -8.25 -1.92 27.62
N GLU A 136 -7.11 -1.26 27.82
CA GLU A 136 -7.08 0.19 28.08
C GLU A 136 -7.73 1.01 26.94
N MET A 137 -7.51 0.61 25.69
CA MET A 137 -8.16 1.24 24.54
C MET A 137 -9.67 1.05 24.56
N ALA A 138 -10.15 -0.15 24.90
CA ALA A 138 -11.57 -0.45 24.95
C ALA A 138 -12.31 0.39 26.00
N GLU A 139 -11.67 0.64 27.14
CA GLU A 139 -12.22 1.49 28.21
C GLU A 139 -12.36 2.97 27.81
N GLN A 140 -11.40 3.48 27.02
CA GLN A 140 -11.36 4.88 26.61
C GLN A 140 -12.08 5.17 25.28
N LEU A 141 -12.43 4.10 24.53
CA LEU A 141 -12.96 4.26 23.18
C LEU A 141 -14.35 4.90 23.19
N ASN A 142 -14.49 5.97 22.44
CA ASN A 142 -15.79 6.59 22.17
C ASN A 142 -16.38 6.00 20.88
N PRO A 143 -17.48 5.21 20.94
CA PRO A 143 -18.08 4.61 19.74
C PRO A 143 -18.55 5.62 18.68
N ARG A 144 -18.73 6.89 19.09
CA ARG A 144 -19.11 7.98 18.18
C ARG A 144 -17.91 8.64 17.49
N ALA A 145 -16.70 8.29 17.87
CA ALA A 145 -15.47 8.80 17.30
C ALA A 145 -14.52 7.64 16.93
N PRO A 146 -14.86 6.84 15.90
CA PRO A 146 -14.04 5.70 15.48
C PRO A 146 -12.65 6.13 15.02
N VAL A 147 -11.71 5.18 15.08
CA VAL A 147 -10.32 5.41 14.70
C VAL A 147 -9.94 4.48 13.53
N LEU A 148 -9.40 5.05 12.47
CA LEU A 148 -8.78 4.32 11.38
C LEU A 148 -7.26 4.36 11.53
N VAL A 149 -6.63 3.21 11.77
CA VAL A 149 -5.18 3.06 11.77
C VAL A 149 -4.73 2.63 10.39
N VAL A 150 -3.87 3.41 9.75
CA VAL A 150 -3.31 3.11 8.43
C VAL A 150 -1.87 2.62 8.59
N LEU A 151 -1.59 1.42 8.10
CA LEU A 151 -0.25 0.85 7.97
C LEU A 151 0.13 0.87 6.49
N ASP A 152 0.89 1.89 6.10
CA ASP A 152 1.30 2.06 4.72
C ASP A 152 2.63 1.35 4.45
N ASP A 153 2.72 0.66 3.29
CA ASP A 153 3.87 -0.14 2.87
C ASP A 153 4.25 -1.27 3.84
N TYR A 154 3.26 -2.00 4.35
CA TYR A 154 3.45 -3.09 5.32
C TYR A 154 4.49 -4.14 4.89
N HIS A 155 4.61 -4.42 3.61
CA HIS A 155 5.60 -5.36 3.05
C HIS A 155 7.05 -5.05 3.44
N LEU A 156 7.36 -3.79 3.81
CA LEU A 156 8.71 -3.40 4.25
C LEU A 156 9.01 -3.83 5.69
N ALA A 157 7.97 -3.96 6.51
CA ALA A 157 8.10 -4.34 7.92
C ALA A 157 7.73 -5.81 8.19
N GLN A 158 7.19 -6.51 7.19
CA GLN A 158 6.70 -7.88 7.32
C GLN A 158 7.74 -8.83 7.92
N GLY A 159 7.29 -9.68 8.85
CA GLY A 159 8.11 -10.69 9.50
C GLY A 159 7.32 -11.54 10.48
N ALA A 160 7.74 -12.80 10.69
CA ALA A 160 6.97 -13.82 11.42
C ALA A 160 6.51 -13.38 12.84
N VAL A 161 7.30 -12.58 13.54
CA VAL A 161 6.93 -12.10 14.89
C VAL A 161 5.93 -10.95 14.78
N LEU A 162 6.19 -9.98 13.89
CA LEU A 162 5.30 -8.85 13.68
C LEU A 162 3.95 -9.30 13.10
N ASP A 163 3.96 -10.27 12.17
CA ASP A 163 2.73 -10.84 11.60
C ASP A 163 1.85 -11.46 12.70
N ARG A 164 2.46 -12.20 13.67
CA ARG A 164 1.72 -12.73 14.82
C ARG A 164 1.16 -11.63 15.71
N CYS A 165 1.96 -10.58 16.01
CA CYS A 165 1.52 -9.44 16.81
C CYS A 165 0.31 -8.74 16.17
N LEU A 166 0.39 -8.47 14.85
CA LEU A 166 -0.70 -7.84 14.12
C LEU A 166 -1.92 -8.73 13.94
N GLN A 167 -1.72 -10.04 13.77
CA GLN A 167 -2.81 -11.01 13.77
C GLN A 167 -3.53 -11.02 15.13
N PHE A 168 -2.79 -10.98 16.23
CA PHE A 168 -3.36 -10.87 17.58
C PHE A 168 -4.13 -9.56 17.74
N PHE A 169 -3.49 -8.43 17.43
CA PHE A 169 -4.09 -7.09 17.45
C PHE A 169 -5.41 -7.05 16.66
N LEU A 170 -5.40 -7.53 15.43
CA LEU A 170 -6.56 -7.55 14.55
C LEU A 170 -7.72 -8.40 15.09
N ASN A 171 -7.40 -9.54 15.71
CA ASN A 171 -8.41 -10.43 16.28
C ASN A 171 -9.10 -9.83 17.52
N HIS A 172 -8.40 -8.99 18.28
CA HIS A 172 -8.85 -8.42 19.56
C HIS A 172 -9.17 -6.92 19.47
N LEU A 173 -9.14 -6.32 18.27
CA LEU A 173 -9.50 -4.92 18.08
C LEU A 173 -10.85 -4.57 18.72
N PRO A 174 -10.93 -3.54 19.56
CA PRO A 174 -12.20 -3.02 20.07
C PRO A 174 -13.10 -2.52 18.94
N VAL A 175 -14.42 -2.57 19.15
CA VAL A 175 -15.40 -2.04 18.19
C VAL A 175 -15.21 -0.54 18.03
N GLY A 176 -15.02 -0.07 16.81
CA GLY A 176 -14.74 1.35 16.49
C GLY A 176 -13.26 1.63 16.20
N ILE A 177 -12.40 0.60 16.25
CA ILE A 177 -11.04 0.64 15.70
C ILE A 177 -11.01 -0.17 14.41
N HIS A 178 -10.48 0.43 13.35
CA HIS A 178 -10.38 -0.17 12.04
C HIS A 178 -8.93 -0.08 11.55
N LEU A 179 -8.49 -1.10 10.80
CA LEU A 179 -7.16 -1.14 10.23
C LEU A 179 -7.24 -1.06 8.71
N LEU A 180 -6.49 -0.15 8.10
CA LEU A 180 -6.25 -0.10 6.67
C LEU A 180 -4.77 -0.42 6.42
N VAL A 181 -4.52 -1.42 5.61
CA VAL A 181 -3.15 -1.87 5.31
C VAL A 181 -2.92 -1.78 3.81
N THR A 182 -1.84 -1.11 3.42
CA THR A 182 -1.34 -1.19 2.05
C THR A 182 -0.09 -2.07 2.00
N SER A 183 0.00 -2.91 0.99
CA SER A 183 1.15 -3.81 0.83
C SER A 183 1.38 -4.14 -0.64
N ARG A 184 2.62 -4.47 -1.01
CA ARG A 184 2.91 -5.00 -2.36
C ARG A 184 2.52 -6.47 -2.46
N GLN A 185 2.61 -7.21 -1.37
CA GLN A 185 2.24 -8.61 -1.26
C GLN A 185 1.21 -8.81 -0.16
N ARG A 186 0.48 -9.90 -0.27
CA ARG A 186 -0.47 -10.26 0.76
C ARG A 186 0.26 -10.66 2.04
N PRO A 187 -0.10 -10.09 3.21
CA PRO A 187 0.44 -10.55 4.49
C PRO A 187 0.10 -12.01 4.76
N ASP A 188 1.02 -12.73 5.43
CA ASP A 188 0.80 -14.11 5.86
C ASP A 188 -0.07 -14.17 7.13
N TRP A 189 -1.26 -13.58 7.03
CA TRP A 189 -2.25 -13.55 8.11
C TRP A 189 -3.37 -14.55 7.85
N HIS A 190 -3.88 -15.17 8.91
CA HIS A 190 -5.01 -16.10 8.84
C HIS A 190 -6.34 -15.34 8.65
N LEU A 191 -6.58 -14.81 7.43
CA LEU A 191 -7.70 -13.93 7.12
C LEU A 191 -9.04 -14.66 6.87
N ALA A 192 -9.05 -15.99 6.81
CA ALA A 192 -10.25 -16.78 6.49
C ALA A 192 -11.44 -16.46 7.40
N ARG A 193 -11.18 -16.33 8.72
CA ARG A 193 -12.23 -15.98 9.70
C ARG A 193 -12.83 -14.62 9.46
N LEU A 194 -11.99 -13.61 9.20
CA LEU A 194 -12.45 -12.24 8.92
C LEU A 194 -13.23 -12.17 7.60
N ARG A 195 -12.83 -12.96 6.61
CA ARG A 195 -13.55 -13.05 5.33
C ARG A 195 -14.92 -13.67 5.52
N LEU A 196 -15.03 -14.79 6.25
CA LEU A 196 -16.30 -15.46 6.53
C LEU A 196 -17.26 -14.59 7.35
N SER A 197 -16.74 -13.79 8.29
CA SER A 197 -17.53 -12.87 9.12
C SER A 197 -17.76 -11.50 8.47
N GLN A 198 -17.39 -11.31 7.19
CA GLN A 198 -17.51 -10.04 6.46
C GLN A 198 -16.81 -8.86 7.14
N GLN A 199 -15.75 -9.14 7.89
CA GLN A 199 -14.93 -8.13 8.58
C GLN A 199 -13.66 -7.74 7.82
N LEU A 200 -13.51 -8.22 6.58
CA LEU A 200 -12.40 -7.96 5.68
C LEU A 200 -12.91 -7.42 4.35
N LEU A 201 -12.38 -6.28 3.94
CA LEU A 201 -12.42 -5.83 2.56
C LEU A 201 -11.03 -6.01 1.94
N GLU A 202 -10.96 -6.71 0.82
CA GLU A 202 -9.73 -6.82 0.02
C GLU A 202 -9.91 -6.05 -1.30
N LEU A 203 -8.93 -5.17 -1.60
CA LEU A 203 -8.75 -4.58 -2.92
C LEU A 203 -7.43 -5.08 -3.48
N THR A 204 -7.51 -5.71 -4.64
CA THR A 204 -6.35 -6.30 -5.32
C THR A 204 -5.86 -5.41 -6.46
N GLU A 205 -4.79 -5.81 -7.12
CA GLU A 205 -4.29 -5.18 -8.33
C GLU A 205 -5.40 -4.94 -9.36
N GLN A 206 -6.24 -5.96 -9.61
CA GLN A 206 -7.33 -5.88 -10.59
C GLN A 206 -8.33 -4.77 -10.24
N ASP A 207 -8.64 -4.60 -8.95
CA ASP A 207 -9.52 -3.52 -8.48
C ASP A 207 -8.85 -2.15 -8.63
N LEU A 208 -7.53 -2.08 -8.41
CA LEU A 208 -6.75 -0.84 -8.38
C LEU A 208 -6.33 -0.36 -9.78
N ARG A 209 -6.46 -1.18 -10.82
CA ARG A 209 -6.26 -0.74 -12.19
C ARG A 209 -7.22 0.42 -12.51
N LEU A 210 -6.70 1.44 -13.19
CA LEU A 210 -7.56 2.50 -13.70
C LEU A 210 -8.52 1.93 -14.74
N THR A 211 -9.76 2.34 -14.66
CA THR A 211 -10.71 2.13 -15.77
C THR A 211 -10.29 3.03 -16.95
N GLU A 212 -10.82 2.74 -18.14
CA GLU A 212 -10.58 3.59 -19.31
C GLU A 212 -10.94 5.05 -19.05
N GLY A 213 -12.10 5.31 -18.40
CA GLY A 213 -12.53 6.65 -18.05
C GLY A 213 -11.59 7.34 -17.07
N GLU A 214 -11.14 6.64 -16.00
CA GLU A 214 -10.16 7.16 -15.04
C GLU A 214 -8.81 7.43 -15.71
N SER A 215 -8.40 6.60 -16.67
CA SER A 215 -7.16 6.77 -17.43
C SER A 215 -7.23 8.00 -18.36
N ARG A 216 -8.35 8.20 -19.06
CA ARG A 216 -8.58 9.39 -19.89
C ARG A 216 -8.58 10.67 -19.03
N GLU A 217 -9.27 10.66 -17.90
CA GLU A 217 -9.27 11.77 -16.95
C GLU A 217 -7.85 12.09 -16.44
N LEU A 218 -7.01 11.06 -16.19
CA LEU A 218 -5.62 11.26 -15.78
C LEU A 218 -4.81 12.00 -16.87
N VAL A 219 -4.99 11.63 -18.14
CA VAL A 219 -4.34 12.30 -19.28
C VAL A 219 -4.82 13.75 -19.41
N GLU A 220 -6.12 13.97 -19.37
CA GLU A 220 -6.72 15.32 -19.49
C GLU A 220 -6.23 16.28 -18.40
N ARG A 221 -6.04 15.79 -17.17
CA ARG A 221 -5.56 16.61 -16.03
C ARG A 221 -4.09 17.00 -16.12
N GLN A 222 -3.31 16.43 -17.04
CA GLN A 222 -1.88 16.75 -17.21
C GLN A 222 -1.61 17.82 -18.28
N ASP A 223 -2.66 18.42 -18.88
CA ASP A 223 -2.56 19.42 -19.98
C ASP A 223 -1.70 18.96 -21.17
N VAL A 224 -1.58 17.64 -21.37
CA VAL A 224 -0.83 17.05 -22.48
C VAL A 224 -1.77 16.76 -23.65
N GLN A 225 -1.47 17.30 -24.83
CA GLN A 225 -2.22 17.03 -26.05
C GLN A 225 -1.77 15.70 -26.66
N VAL A 226 -2.48 14.62 -26.39
CA VAL A 226 -2.22 13.32 -26.97
C VAL A 226 -3.14 13.10 -28.17
N PRO A 227 -2.61 12.78 -29.37
CA PRO A 227 -3.44 12.42 -30.52
C PRO A 227 -4.35 11.21 -30.19
N PRO A 228 -5.61 11.16 -30.70
CA PRO A 228 -6.56 10.12 -30.34
C PRO A 228 -6.02 8.70 -30.55
N ASP A 229 -5.40 8.43 -31.69
CA ASP A 229 -4.83 7.10 -32.01
C ASP A 229 -3.69 6.70 -31.06
N SER A 230 -2.90 7.68 -30.61
CA SER A 230 -1.82 7.48 -29.64
C SER A 230 -2.38 7.24 -28.24
N LEU A 231 -3.47 7.93 -27.88
CA LEU A 231 -4.14 7.77 -26.60
C LEU A 231 -4.71 6.36 -26.45
N ASP A 232 -5.42 5.84 -27.45
CA ASP A 232 -6.00 4.49 -27.39
C ASP A 232 -4.91 3.41 -27.26
N ASN A 233 -3.81 3.56 -28.00
CA ASN A 233 -2.67 2.65 -27.87
C ASN A 233 -2.03 2.73 -26.46
N LEU A 234 -1.86 3.93 -25.94
CA LEU A 234 -1.33 4.13 -24.58
C LEU A 234 -2.22 3.48 -23.52
N LEU A 235 -3.54 3.69 -23.60
CA LEU A 235 -4.49 3.11 -22.65
C LEU A 235 -4.45 1.58 -22.69
N GLN A 236 -4.38 1.01 -23.88
CA GLN A 236 -4.27 -0.42 -24.06
C GLN A 236 -2.96 -0.98 -23.47
N ARG A 237 -1.82 -0.32 -23.74
CA ARG A 237 -0.50 -0.79 -23.27
C ARG A 237 -0.30 -0.58 -21.76
N SER A 238 -0.87 0.48 -21.19
CA SER A 238 -0.75 0.74 -19.75
C SER A 238 -1.56 -0.23 -18.89
N GLU A 239 -2.58 -0.89 -19.47
CA GLU A 239 -3.48 -1.81 -18.78
C GLU A 239 -4.02 -1.24 -17.45
N GLY A 240 -4.17 0.08 -17.36
CA GLY A 240 -4.61 0.76 -16.15
C GLY A 240 -3.54 0.88 -15.05
N TRP A 241 -2.27 0.62 -15.35
CA TRP A 241 -1.18 0.85 -14.40
C TRP A 241 -0.87 2.33 -14.26
N VAL A 242 -1.17 2.89 -13.07
CA VAL A 242 -1.10 4.34 -12.79
C VAL A 242 0.29 4.90 -13.04
N ALA A 243 1.35 4.23 -12.51
CA ALA A 243 2.72 4.72 -12.66
C ALA A 243 3.17 4.68 -14.12
N GLY A 244 2.87 3.62 -14.86
CA GLY A 244 3.20 3.51 -16.27
C GLY A 244 2.58 4.63 -17.11
N LEU A 245 1.29 4.90 -16.89
CA LEU A 245 0.60 5.99 -17.59
C LEU A 245 1.21 7.36 -17.24
N ARG A 246 1.54 7.61 -15.97
CA ARG A 246 2.17 8.85 -15.54
C ARG A 246 3.58 9.04 -16.09
N LEU A 247 4.40 7.99 -16.08
CA LEU A 247 5.76 8.02 -16.62
C LEU A 247 5.75 8.35 -18.12
N TRP A 248 4.78 7.77 -18.84
CA TRP A 248 4.59 8.09 -20.25
C TRP A 248 4.24 9.57 -20.46
N LEU A 249 3.32 10.13 -19.67
CA LEU A 249 2.92 11.54 -19.77
C LEU A 249 4.07 12.51 -19.47
N LEU A 250 5.03 12.14 -18.62
CA LEU A 250 6.20 12.95 -18.32
C LEU A 250 7.15 13.08 -19.51
N THR A 251 7.17 12.14 -20.44
CA THR A 251 8.07 12.16 -21.60
C THR A 251 7.54 13.03 -22.75
N ASP A 252 6.24 13.29 -22.78
CA ASP A 252 5.61 14.06 -23.87
C ASP A 252 5.57 15.57 -23.59
N THR A 253 6.05 16.03 -22.42
CA THR A 253 6.08 17.45 -22.04
C THR A 253 7.16 18.27 -22.74
N ASP A 254 8.14 17.67 -23.43
CA ASP A 254 9.18 18.35 -24.19
C ASP A 254 8.73 18.82 -25.61
N GLY A 255 7.49 19.06 -25.79
CA GLY A 255 6.68 19.66 -26.88
C GLY A 255 7.36 20.33 -28.06
N GLN A 256 8.43 19.78 -28.65
CA GLN A 256 8.98 20.21 -29.94
C GLN A 256 9.27 19.04 -30.88
N ASN A 257 8.32 18.86 -31.79
CA ASN A 257 8.50 18.25 -33.13
C ASN A 257 8.87 16.77 -33.26
N SER A 258 7.94 16.10 -33.89
CA SER A 258 8.04 14.78 -34.56
C SER A 258 8.43 13.61 -33.67
N ALA A 259 7.56 13.22 -33.15
CA ALA A 259 7.01 12.31 -32.76
C ALA A 259 6.71 11.10 -31.95
N CYS A 260 5.67 10.51 -32.26
CA CYS A 260 5.16 9.28 -31.67
C CYS A 260 6.23 8.19 -31.45
N ALA A 261 7.26 8.10 -32.30
CA ALA A 261 8.33 7.11 -32.18
C ALA A 261 9.39 7.46 -31.13
N ARG A 262 9.70 8.74 -30.90
CA ARG A 262 10.67 9.15 -29.87
C ARG A 262 10.10 9.18 -28.48
N ALA A 263 8.82 9.56 -28.34
CA ALA A 263 8.10 9.51 -27.05
C ALA A 263 7.98 8.09 -26.53
N VAL A 264 7.77 7.10 -27.40
CA VAL A 264 7.74 5.69 -27.02
C VAL A 264 9.09 5.24 -26.44
N HIS A 265 10.22 5.61 -27.09
CA HIS A 265 11.55 5.22 -26.58
C HIS A 265 11.95 5.99 -25.30
N GLY A 266 11.56 7.23 -25.14
CA GLY A 266 11.79 7.98 -23.89
C GLY A 266 10.99 7.43 -22.73
N ALA A 267 9.72 7.11 -22.96
CA ALA A 267 8.85 6.49 -21.96
C ALA A 267 9.34 5.10 -21.54
N GLU A 268 9.80 4.30 -22.49
CA GLU A 268 10.42 2.99 -22.20
C GLU A 268 11.64 3.15 -21.28
N GLY A 269 12.43 4.21 -21.46
CA GLY A 269 13.56 4.53 -20.57
C GLY A 269 13.11 4.82 -19.15
N LEU A 270 12.16 5.74 -18.94
CA LEU A 270 11.66 6.10 -17.61
C LEU A 270 10.90 4.95 -16.92
N VAL A 271 10.12 4.19 -17.67
CA VAL A 271 9.47 2.98 -17.16
C VAL A 271 10.52 1.95 -16.74
N ARG A 272 11.53 1.73 -17.57
CA ARG A 272 12.64 0.83 -17.25
C ARG A 272 13.37 1.29 -15.98
N ASP A 273 13.74 2.56 -15.90
CA ASP A 273 14.47 3.11 -14.75
C ASP A 273 13.62 3.00 -13.47
N TYR A 274 12.32 3.32 -13.55
CA TYR A 274 11.40 3.09 -12.43
C TYR A 274 11.32 1.62 -11.99
N LEU A 275 11.24 0.70 -12.95
CA LEU A 275 11.19 -0.74 -12.64
C LEU A 275 12.52 -1.24 -12.07
N LEU A 276 13.66 -0.73 -12.56
CA LEU A 276 14.96 -1.03 -11.97
C LEU A 276 15.04 -0.58 -10.52
N ASP A 277 14.77 0.70 -10.25
CA ASP A 277 14.92 1.30 -8.92
C ASP A 277 13.88 0.76 -7.92
N GLU A 278 12.62 0.70 -8.32
CA GLU A 278 11.51 0.39 -7.41
C GLU A 278 11.22 -1.10 -7.28
N VAL A 279 11.61 -1.90 -8.25
CA VAL A 279 11.28 -3.33 -8.26
C VAL A 279 12.53 -4.19 -8.20
N ILE A 280 13.49 -4.03 -9.12
CA ILE A 280 14.64 -4.93 -9.24
C ILE A 280 15.68 -4.67 -8.15
N GLU A 281 16.10 -3.42 -7.93
CA GLU A 281 17.11 -3.09 -6.92
C GLU A 281 16.70 -3.41 -5.48
N ARG A 282 15.40 -3.56 -5.26
CA ARG A 282 14.86 -3.94 -3.95
C ARG A 282 14.85 -5.44 -3.69
N GLN A 283 15.14 -6.25 -4.71
CA GLN A 283 15.26 -7.71 -4.59
C GLN A 283 16.63 -8.10 -3.99
N THR A 284 16.72 -9.35 -3.54
CA THR A 284 18.02 -9.90 -3.12
C THR A 284 18.94 -10.11 -4.35
N PRO A 285 20.27 -10.11 -4.18
CA PRO A 285 21.19 -10.31 -5.30
C PRO A 285 20.92 -11.59 -6.10
N GLU A 286 20.47 -12.65 -5.44
CA GLU A 286 20.13 -13.93 -6.09
C GLU A 286 18.92 -13.78 -7.00
N VAL A 287 17.89 -13.05 -6.55
CA VAL A 287 16.68 -12.77 -7.34
C VAL A 287 16.98 -11.82 -8.48
N GLN A 288 17.84 -10.81 -8.27
CA GLN A 288 18.30 -9.93 -9.34
C GLN A 288 19.02 -10.70 -10.43
N ALA A 289 19.99 -11.56 -10.05
CA ALA A 289 20.69 -12.42 -11.00
C ALA A 289 19.72 -13.31 -11.78
N PHE A 290 18.77 -13.95 -11.10
CA PHE A 290 17.73 -14.74 -11.74
C PHE A 290 16.95 -13.96 -12.80
N LEU A 291 16.49 -12.75 -12.48
CA LEU A 291 15.72 -11.90 -13.39
C LEU A 291 16.54 -11.51 -14.63
N TYR A 292 17.83 -11.18 -14.46
CA TYR A 292 18.70 -10.84 -15.58
C TYR A 292 19.02 -12.06 -16.46
N GLU A 293 19.29 -13.20 -15.87
CA GLU A 293 19.65 -14.43 -16.58
C GLU A 293 18.46 -15.02 -17.36
N THR A 294 17.24 -14.84 -16.85
CA THR A 294 16.01 -15.35 -17.46
C THR A 294 15.26 -14.35 -18.33
N ALA A 295 15.72 -13.10 -18.41
CA ALA A 295 15.04 -12.00 -19.13
C ALA A 295 14.86 -12.26 -20.65
N CYS A 296 15.59 -13.20 -21.22
CA CYS A 296 15.45 -13.56 -22.64
C CYS A 296 14.28 -14.51 -22.94
N MET A 297 13.62 -15.04 -21.91
CA MET A 297 12.54 -16.01 -22.06
C MET A 297 11.17 -15.36 -21.86
N GLU A 298 10.26 -15.56 -22.82
CA GLU A 298 8.87 -15.10 -22.69
C GLU A 298 8.01 -16.05 -21.85
N ARG A 299 8.35 -17.35 -21.88
CA ARG A 299 7.67 -18.41 -21.14
C ARG A 299 8.68 -19.36 -20.57
N PHE A 300 8.53 -19.73 -19.33
CA PHE A 300 9.48 -20.58 -18.63
C PHE A 300 8.84 -21.36 -17.49
N CYS A 301 9.49 -22.44 -17.08
CA CYS A 301 9.22 -23.19 -15.86
C CYS A 301 10.49 -23.30 -15.02
N ALA A 302 10.38 -23.83 -13.82
CA ALA A 302 11.51 -23.94 -12.90
C ALA A 302 12.66 -24.76 -13.51
N GLU A 303 12.36 -25.88 -14.16
CA GLU A 303 13.32 -26.77 -14.76
C GLU A 303 14.08 -26.11 -15.92
N LEU A 304 13.39 -25.31 -16.73
CA LEU A 304 14.01 -24.58 -17.83
C LEU A 304 14.95 -23.49 -17.30
N CYS A 305 14.54 -22.78 -16.25
CA CYS A 305 15.37 -21.79 -15.58
C CYS A 305 16.61 -22.42 -14.94
N ASP A 306 16.45 -23.57 -14.27
CA ASP A 306 17.55 -24.32 -13.68
C ASP A 306 18.56 -24.77 -14.73
N ALA A 307 18.07 -25.27 -15.88
CA ALA A 307 18.93 -25.67 -16.99
C ALA A 307 19.68 -24.49 -17.61
N LEU A 308 19.04 -23.31 -17.72
CA LEU A 308 19.70 -22.12 -18.27
C LEU A 308 20.76 -21.56 -17.32
N ARG A 309 20.50 -21.60 -16.02
CA ARG A 309 21.34 -21.02 -14.97
C ARG A 309 22.37 -21.99 -14.38
N ASP A 310 22.33 -23.25 -14.76
CA ASP A 310 23.08 -24.34 -14.12
C ASP A 310 22.90 -24.35 -12.59
N SER A 311 21.66 -24.29 -12.15
CA SER A 311 21.26 -24.16 -10.74
C SER A 311 20.10 -25.11 -10.40
N HIS A 312 19.65 -25.12 -9.13
CA HIS A 312 18.51 -25.93 -8.66
C HIS A 312 17.59 -25.13 -7.71
N ASP A 313 17.66 -23.79 -7.77
CA ASP A 313 16.94 -22.88 -6.86
C ASP A 313 15.76 -22.14 -7.52
N SER A 314 15.58 -22.29 -8.83
CA SER A 314 14.62 -21.54 -9.62
C SER A 314 13.18 -21.71 -9.13
N ALA A 315 12.78 -22.90 -8.71
CA ALA A 315 11.43 -23.12 -8.16
C ALA A 315 11.15 -22.29 -6.87
N ALA A 316 12.15 -22.07 -6.03
CA ALA A 316 12.03 -21.24 -4.84
C ALA A 316 11.96 -19.76 -5.21
N ILE A 317 12.78 -19.31 -6.15
CA ILE A 317 12.81 -17.92 -6.64
C ILE A 317 11.51 -17.59 -7.37
N LEU A 318 10.99 -18.47 -8.21
CA LEU A 318 9.72 -18.27 -8.91
C LEU A 318 8.55 -18.14 -7.94
N ARG A 319 8.48 -18.98 -6.91
CA ARG A 319 7.46 -18.85 -5.85
C ARG A 319 7.60 -17.52 -5.12
N HIS A 320 8.81 -17.07 -4.83
CA HIS A 320 9.06 -15.78 -4.21
C HIS A 320 8.58 -14.62 -5.11
N LEU A 321 8.94 -14.63 -6.40
CA LEU A 321 8.52 -13.62 -7.36
C LEU A 321 7.00 -13.60 -7.55
N GLN A 322 6.36 -14.76 -7.62
CA GLN A 322 4.91 -14.90 -7.74
C GLN A 322 4.20 -14.38 -6.47
N SER A 323 4.69 -14.73 -5.28
CA SER A 323 4.14 -14.27 -4.01
C SER A 323 4.25 -12.75 -3.85
N ASN A 324 5.32 -12.16 -4.39
CA ASN A 324 5.59 -10.72 -4.37
C ASN A 324 4.97 -9.97 -5.56
N GLN A 325 4.26 -10.65 -6.45
CA GLN A 325 3.67 -10.07 -7.66
C GLN A 325 4.70 -9.30 -8.51
N VAL A 326 5.89 -9.89 -8.70
CA VAL A 326 7.00 -9.29 -9.45
C VAL A 326 7.08 -9.94 -10.84
N PHE A 327 6.67 -9.20 -11.87
CA PHE A 327 6.81 -9.52 -13.30
C PHE A 327 6.25 -10.87 -13.81
N LEU A 328 5.67 -11.72 -12.95
CA LEU A 328 5.21 -13.05 -13.32
C LEU A 328 3.70 -13.12 -13.42
N VAL A 329 3.22 -13.71 -14.51
CA VAL A 329 1.83 -14.09 -14.70
C VAL A 329 1.78 -15.61 -14.81
N PRO A 330 1.16 -16.32 -13.87
CA PRO A 330 1.00 -17.76 -13.97
C PRO A 330 0.13 -18.10 -15.19
N LEU A 331 0.56 -19.04 -16.01
CA LEU A 331 -0.15 -19.48 -17.21
C LEU A 331 -1.14 -20.62 -16.90
N ASP A 332 -0.96 -21.31 -15.79
CA ASP A 332 -1.84 -22.38 -15.32
C ASP A 332 -2.03 -22.35 -13.80
N GLU A 333 -2.99 -23.16 -13.28
CA GLU A 333 -3.26 -23.25 -11.85
C GLU A 333 -2.15 -23.97 -11.06
N GLN A 334 -1.22 -24.63 -11.73
CA GLN A 334 -0.11 -25.37 -11.12
C GLN A 334 1.19 -24.55 -11.07
N GLY A 335 1.19 -23.35 -11.67
CA GLY A 335 2.34 -22.42 -11.64
C GLY A 335 3.51 -22.85 -12.52
N HIS A 336 3.21 -23.53 -13.63
CA HIS A 336 4.20 -23.89 -14.65
C HIS A 336 4.35 -22.80 -15.70
#